data_409caf21c03d67b362913c9ddfd6720e
#
_entry.id   409caf21c03d67b362913c9ddfd6720e
#
_cell.length_a   1.000
_cell.length_b   1.000
_cell.length_c   1.000
_cell.angle_alpha   90.00
_cell.angle_beta   90.00
_cell.angle_gamma   90.00
#
_symmetry.space_group_name_H-M   'P 1'
#
loop_
_entity.id
_entity.type
_entity.pdbx_description
1 polymer ?
#
loop_
_entity_poly.entity_id
_entity_poly.type
_entity_poly.pdbx_seq_one_letter_code
_entity_poly.pdbx_strand_id
1 'polypeptide(L)'
;MNYKLSPSDLTFLYDGCKRCFYLKARHGITQPSIPLPSIFTKIAGLLKEYYDGKRTEELHQELPPGIVKYGERYIESKTFIFENHRDTCYIKGRFDVVIEFDDGSYGVIDYKTGNPEGEYSKLYGRQLHSYAYALENPSPGSLHLAPISMLGLLYFHPTSISQKDLRSLSFDSKIHLIEVERRKEKFLSFIENILSLLESPEPPAHSPDCQWCDYLKRFKQT
;
A
#
# COMPACT_ATOMS: atom_id res chain seq x y z
N MET A 1 -14.37 19.54 -5.23
CA MET A 1 -14.54 18.37 -4.32
C MET A 1 -13.23 18.06 -3.64
N ASN A 2 -13.25 17.32 -2.50
CA ASN A 2 -12.01 16.84 -1.85
C ASN A 2 -12.05 15.30 -1.80
N TYR A 3 -11.29 14.65 -2.68
CA TYR A 3 -11.34 13.20 -2.84
C TYR A 3 -10.44 12.49 -1.84
N LYS A 4 -10.98 11.45 -1.18
CA LYS A 4 -10.20 10.52 -0.38
C LYS A 4 -9.56 9.47 -1.27
N LEU A 5 -8.24 9.36 -1.24
CA LEU A 5 -7.46 8.36 -1.95
C LEU A 5 -6.91 7.32 -0.97
N SER A 6 -7.13 6.04 -1.22
CA SER A 6 -6.48 5.00 -0.44
C SER A 6 -5.22 4.48 -1.13
N PRO A 7 -4.14 4.18 -0.39
CA PRO A 7 -2.91 3.62 -0.97
C PRO A 7 -3.14 2.36 -1.80
N SER A 8 -4.04 1.48 -1.35
CA SER A 8 -4.39 0.26 -2.09
C SER A 8 -5.12 0.54 -3.40
N ASP A 9 -6.02 1.53 -3.43
CA ASP A 9 -6.74 1.89 -4.65
C ASP A 9 -5.81 2.51 -5.70
N LEU A 10 -4.83 3.31 -5.26
CA LEU A 10 -3.80 3.88 -6.13
C LEU A 10 -2.89 2.81 -6.75
N THR A 11 -2.76 1.69 -6.08
CA THR A 11 -1.94 0.56 -6.51
C THR A 11 -2.72 -0.42 -7.38
N PHE A 12 -3.85 -0.92 -6.88
CA PHE A 12 -4.55 -2.03 -7.52
C PHE A 12 -5.71 -1.59 -8.39
N LEU A 13 -6.58 -0.71 -7.88
CA LEU A 13 -7.80 -0.35 -8.59
C LEU A 13 -7.51 0.57 -9.77
N TYR A 14 -6.62 1.56 -9.59
CA TYR A 14 -6.27 2.52 -10.64
C TYR A 14 -5.61 1.84 -11.84
N ASP A 15 -4.65 0.93 -11.61
CA ASP A 15 -3.99 0.18 -12.70
C ASP A 15 -4.90 -0.89 -13.28
N GLY A 16 -5.72 -1.54 -12.44
CA GLY A 16 -6.66 -2.55 -12.89
C GLY A 16 -7.78 -1.98 -13.78
N CYS A 17 -8.39 -0.87 -13.37
CA CYS A 17 -9.42 -0.21 -14.19
C CYS A 17 -9.67 1.24 -13.74
N LYS A 18 -9.24 2.20 -14.55
CA LYS A 18 -9.44 3.63 -14.27
C LYS A 18 -10.91 4.02 -14.14
N ARG A 19 -11.81 3.37 -14.90
CA ARG A 19 -13.25 3.57 -14.76
C ARG A 19 -13.76 3.18 -13.38
N CYS A 20 -13.38 2.00 -12.89
CA CYS A 20 -13.78 1.55 -11.56
C CYS A 20 -13.19 2.43 -10.46
N PHE A 21 -11.94 2.86 -10.61
CA PHE A 21 -11.32 3.82 -9.72
C PHE A 21 -12.08 5.15 -9.69
N TYR A 22 -12.42 5.72 -10.83
CA TYR A 22 -13.21 6.95 -10.96
C TYR A 22 -14.57 6.81 -10.27
N LEU A 23 -15.31 5.72 -10.56
CA LEU A 23 -16.63 5.45 -9.99
C LEU A 23 -16.56 5.32 -8.47
N LYS A 24 -15.53 4.66 -7.95
CA LYS A 24 -15.31 4.55 -6.50
C LYS A 24 -14.98 5.88 -5.87
N ALA A 25 -13.99 6.60 -6.40
CA ALA A 25 -13.49 7.83 -5.79
C ALA A 25 -14.52 8.98 -5.86
N ARG A 26 -15.27 9.07 -6.95
CA ARG A 26 -16.21 10.18 -7.19
C ARG A 26 -17.63 9.87 -6.77
N HIS A 27 -18.09 8.65 -6.89
CA HIS A 27 -19.49 8.26 -6.69
C HIS A 27 -19.69 7.22 -5.58
N GLY A 28 -18.62 6.72 -4.95
CA GLY A 28 -18.71 5.68 -3.92
C GLY A 28 -19.12 4.29 -4.46
N ILE A 29 -19.14 4.11 -5.79
CA ILE A 29 -19.52 2.84 -6.42
C ILE A 29 -18.31 1.91 -6.41
N THR A 30 -18.37 0.87 -5.57
CA THR A 30 -17.26 -0.09 -5.39
C THR A 30 -17.52 -1.39 -6.13
N GLN A 31 -16.44 -2.00 -6.61
CA GLN A 31 -16.48 -3.41 -7.03
C GLN A 31 -16.81 -4.31 -5.84
N PRO A 32 -17.49 -5.45 -6.05
CA PRO A 32 -17.59 -6.48 -5.02
C PRO A 32 -16.20 -6.92 -4.56
N SER A 33 -15.99 -6.97 -3.25
CA SER A 33 -14.73 -7.47 -2.69
C SER A 33 -14.79 -8.98 -2.50
N ILE A 34 -13.71 -9.66 -2.90
CA ILE A 34 -13.49 -11.06 -2.53
C ILE A 34 -12.73 -11.02 -1.19
N PRO A 35 -13.25 -11.63 -0.12
CA PRO A 35 -12.53 -11.71 1.15
C PRO A 35 -11.16 -12.36 0.96
N LEU A 36 -10.11 -11.74 1.48
CA LEU A 36 -8.80 -12.39 1.54
C LEU A 36 -8.87 -13.62 2.43
N PRO A 37 -8.24 -14.75 2.06
CA PRO A 37 -8.15 -15.92 2.93
C PRO A 37 -7.58 -15.51 4.29
N SER A 38 -8.24 -15.95 5.37
CA SER A 38 -7.89 -15.57 6.75
C SER A 38 -6.45 -15.89 7.15
N ILE A 39 -5.84 -16.88 6.50
CA ILE A 39 -4.45 -17.28 6.74
C ILE A 39 -3.46 -16.12 6.48
N PHE A 40 -3.67 -15.33 5.41
CA PHE A 40 -2.79 -14.19 5.11
C PHE A 40 -2.90 -13.10 6.18
N THR A 41 -4.10 -12.80 6.63
CA THR A 41 -4.32 -11.87 7.74
C THR A 41 -3.68 -12.35 9.03
N LYS A 42 -3.78 -13.68 9.32
CA LYS A 42 -3.17 -14.27 10.50
C LYS A 42 -1.64 -14.21 10.46
N ILE A 43 -1.04 -14.57 9.31
CA ILE A 43 0.43 -14.47 9.13
C ILE A 43 0.90 -13.02 9.31
N ALA A 44 0.25 -12.07 8.64
CA ALA A 44 0.62 -10.65 8.76
C ALA A 44 0.52 -10.15 10.21
N GLY A 45 -0.51 -10.55 10.95
CA GLY A 45 -0.65 -10.22 12.37
C GLY A 45 0.48 -10.79 13.23
N LEU A 46 0.82 -12.07 13.04
CA LEU A 46 1.92 -12.72 13.77
C LEU A 46 3.27 -12.07 13.50
N LEU A 47 3.54 -11.67 12.25
CA LEU A 47 4.77 -11.00 11.88
C LEU A 47 4.89 -9.62 12.55
N LYS A 48 3.81 -8.86 12.56
CA LYS A 48 3.75 -7.55 13.23
C LYS A 48 4.01 -7.67 14.73
N GLU A 49 3.36 -8.63 15.36
CA GLU A 49 3.55 -8.91 16.80
C GLU A 49 4.97 -9.38 17.13
N TYR A 50 5.52 -10.28 16.30
CA TYR A 50 6.85 -10.85 16.52
C TYR A 50 7.97 -9.83 16.39
N TYR A 51 7.87 -8.90 15.42
CA TYR A 51 8.94 -7.92 15.17
C TYR A 51 8.75 -6.58 15.90
N ASP A 52 7.63 -6.36 16.57
CA ASP A 52 7.39 -5.12 17.32
C ASP A 52 8.45 -4.90 18.40
N GLY A 53 9.08 -3.75 18.40
CA GLY A 53 10.16 -3.38 19.32
C GLY A 53 11.52 -4.03 19.08
N LYS A 54 11.65 -4.89 18.07
CA LYS A 54 12.94 -5.54 17.75
C LYS A 54 13.87 -4.63 16.96
N ARG A 55 15.15 -4.95 17.05
CA ARG A 55 16.19 -4.33 16.23
C ARG A 55 16.08 -4.79 14.78
N THR A 56 16.47 -3.92 13.86
CA THR A 56 16.43 -4.20 12.40
C THR A 56 17.31 -5.38 12.01
N GLU A 57 18.41 -5.62 12.72
CA GLU A 57 19.32 -6.74 12.50
C GLU A 57 18.64 -8.11 12.73
N GLU A 58 17.60 -8.13 13.57
CA GLU A 58 16.76 -9.32 13.77
C GLU A 58 15.73 -9.52 12.67
N LEU A 59 15.42 -8.47 11.91
CA LEU A 59 14.44 -8.50 10.84
C LEU A 59 15.09 -8.83 9.47
N HIS A 60 16.13 -8.08 9.08
CA HIS A 60 16.88 -8.32 7.86
C HIS A 60 18.23 -7.59 7.89
N GLN A 61 19.30 -8.29 7.48
CA GLN A 61 20.68 -7.78 7.54
C GLN A 61 20.96 -6.54 6.67
N GLU A 62 20.16 -6.29 5.64
CA GLU A 62 20.33 -5.16 4.73
C GLU A 62 19.58 -3.90 5.20
N LEU A 63 18.83 -4.00 6.29
CA LEU A 63 18.20 -2.82 6.87
C LEU A 63 19.23 -1.98 7.63
N PRO A 64 19.17 -0.65 7.51
CA PRO A 64 19.95 0.23 8.39
C PRO A 64 19.64 -0.05 9.87
N PRO A 65 20.62 0.14 10.78
CA PRO A 65 20.41 -0.05 12.21
C PRO A 65 19.24 0.79 12.74
N GLY A 66 18.35 0.18 13.54
CA GLY A 66 17.17 0.85 14.04
C GLY A 66 16.26 -0.08 14.83
N ILE A 67 15.05 0.38 15.11
CA ILE A 67 14.02 -0.34 15.89
C ILE A 67 12.72 -0.34 15.11
N VAL A 68 12.07 -1.50 15.04
CA VAL A 68 10.67 -1.64 14.56
C VAL A 68 9.76 -1.02 15.60
N LYS A 69 9.32 0.22 15.39
CA LYS A 69 8.74 1.04 16.47
C LYS A 69 7.26 1.34 16.32
N TYR A 70 6.80 1.53 15.10
CA TYR A 70 5.42 1.89 14.86
C TYR A 70 4.73 0.77 14.08
N GLY A 71 3.98 -0.04 14.79
CA GLY A 71 3.08 -1.03 14.21
C GLY A 71 1.90 -0.37 13.50
N GLU A 72 1.02 -1.17 12.99
CA GLU A 72 -0.14 -0.80 12.18
C GLU A 72 -0.93 0.39 12.72
N ARG A 73 -0.94 1.52 11.97
CA ARG A 73 -1.68 2.75 12.33
C ARG A 73 -2.34 3.37 11.12
N TYR A 74 -3.46 4.05 11.40
CA TYR A 74 -4.08 4.93 10.44
C TYR A 74 -3.28 6.22 10.27
N ILE A 75 -3.18 6.66 9.02
CA ILE A 75 -2.58 7.93 8.63
C ILE A 75 -3.51 8.68 7.70
N GLU A 76 -3.42 9.99 7.77
CA GLU A 76 -4.11 10.90 6.87
C GLU A 76 -3.17 12.03 6.48
N SER A 77 -3.03 12.30 5.18
CA SER A 77 -2.19 13.39 4.70
C SER A 77 -2.92 14.72 4.77
N LYS A 78 -2.16 15.82 4.76
CA LYS A 78 -2.71 17.10 4.35
C LYS A 78 -3.27 17.00 2.94
N THR A 79 -4.19 17.89 2.61
CA THR A 79 -4.81 17.98 1.29
C THR A 79 -3.78 18.38 0.23
N PHE A 80 -3.78 17.69 -0.90
CA PHE A 80 -3.07 18.10 -2.10
C PHE A 80 -3.86 19.20 -2.80
N ILE A 81 -3.20 20.31 -3.08
CA ILE A 81 -3.73 21.46 -3.79
C ILE A 81 -2.77 21.74 -4.95
N PHE A 82 -3.29 21.72 -6.17
CA PHE A 82 -2.53 22.05 -7.38
C PHE A 82 -3.19 23.24 -8.06
N GLU A 83 -2.39 24.22 -8.51
CA GLU A 83 -2.89 25.48 -9.05
C GLU A 83 -3.82 25.34 -10.26
N ASN A 84 -3.59 24.29 -11.08
CA ASN A 84 -4.37 24.05 -12.29
C ASN A 84 -5.62 23.17 -12.07
N HIS A 85 -5.94 22.84 -10.80
CA HIS A 85 -7.06 21.97 -10.45
C HIS A 85 -8.06 22.70 -9.54
N ARG A 86 -9.36 22.54 -9.83
CA ARG A 86 -10.44 23.06 -8.99
C ARG A 86 -10.75 22.17 -7.80
N ASP A 87 -10.48 20.89 -7.94
CA ASP A 87 -10.71 19.86 -6.93
C ASP A 87 -9.41 19.55 -6.18
N THR A 88 -9.54 18.91 -5.04
CA THR A 88 -8.43 18.54 -4.17
C THR A 88 -8.53 17.08 -3.78
N CYS A 89 -7.47 16.53 -3.21
CA CYS A 89 -7.51 15.17 -2.68
C CYS A 89 -6.60 15.03 -1.46
N TYR A 90 -6.76 13.94 -0.72
CA TYR A 90 -5.90 13.57 0.39
C TYR A 90 -5.76 12.06 0.46
N ILE A 91 -4.66 11.60 1.03
CA ILE A 91 -4.41 10.19 1.25
C ILE A 91 -4.90 9.80 2.65
N LYS A 92 -5.64 8.70 2.73
CA LYS A 92 -6.00 8.06 3.98
C LYS A 92 -5.85 6.55 3.87
N GLY A 93 -5.08 5.97 4.79
CA GLY A 93 -4.80 4.55 4.79
C GLY A 93 -4.23 4.06 6.10
N ARG A 94 -3.74 2.82 6.08
CA ARG A 94 -3.14 2.15 7.23
C ARG A 94 -1.87 1.45 6.75
N PHE A 95 -0.73 1.84 7.29
CA PHE A 95 0.55 1.20 7.00
C PHE A 95 0.77 -0.03 7.86
N ASP A 96 1.67 -0.91 7.44
CA ASP A 96 2.01 -2.10 8.21
C ASP A 96 2.98 -1.79 9.34
N VAL A 97 4.14 -1.21 9.02
CA VAL A 97 5.17 -0.91 10.01
C VAL A 97 6.06 0.26 9.58
N VAL A 98 6.52 1.04 10.55
CA VAL A 98 7.58 2.03 10.36
C VAL A 98 8.72 1.74 11.35
N ILE A 99 9.93 1.73 10.81
CA ILE A 99 11.18 1.59 11.53
C ILE A 99 11.71 2.99 11.85
N GLU A 100 12.17 3.18 13.08
CA GLU A 100 12.98 4.35 13.46
C GLU A 100 14.44 3.94 13.41
N PHE A 101 15.21 4.54 12.50
CA PHE A 101 16.64 4.28 12.37
C PHE A 101 17.43 5.07 13.42
N ASP A 102 18.63 4.56 13.75
CA ASP A 102 19.51 5.14 14.78
C ASP A 102 20.03 6.54 14.40
N ASP A 103 19.96 6.91 13.12
CA ASP A 103 20.27 8.25 12.60
C ASP A 103 19.11 9.27 12.74
N GLY A 104 17.98 8.83 13.29
CA GLY A 104 16.77 9.63 13.47
C GLY A 104 15.87 9.72 12.24
N SER A 105 16.20 9.04 11.15
CA SER A 105 15.31 8.90 9.99
C SER A 105 14.36 7.70 10.14
N TYR A 106 13.44 7.54 9.20
CA TYR A 106 12.42 6.49 9.26
C TYR A 106 12.37 5.65 7.98
N GLY A 107 12.06 4.35 8.14
CA GLY A 107 11.78 3.44 7.04
C GLY A 107 10.33 2.98 7.04
N VAL A 108 9.63 3.09 5.91
CA VAL A 108 8.28 2.53 5.74
C VAL A 108 8.41 1.15 5.11
N ILE A 109 8.00 0.12 5.85
CA ILE A 109 8.06 -1.27 5.39
C ILE A 109 6.65 -1.85 5.31
N ASP A 110 6.36 -2.51 4.21
CA ASP A 110 5.10 -3.19 3.99
C ASP A 110 5.34 -4.70 3.88
N TYR A 111 4.67 -5.48 4.72
CA TYR A 111 4.82 -6.93 4.80
C TYR A 111 4.02 -7.61 3.69
N LYS A 112 4.68 -8.49 2.95
CA LYS A 112 4.08 -9.28 1.87
C LYS A 112 4.27 -10.77 2.13
N THR A 113 3.26 -11.56 1.80
CA THR A 113 3.35 -13.02 1.83
C THR A 113 3.31 -13.55 0.40
N GLY A 114 4.30 -14.34 -0.01
CA GLY A 114 4.38 -14.91 -1.35
C GLY A 114 5.77 -14.85 -1.96
N ASN A 115 5.86 -15.19 -3.24
CA ASN A 115 7.11 -15.15 -3.98
C ASN A 115 7.48 -13.71 -4.35
N PRO A 116 8.69 -13.22 -4.03
CA PRO A 116 9.16 -11.88 -4.39
C PRO A 116 9.51 -11.73 -5.88
N GLU A 117 9.55 -12.83 -6.64
CA GLU A 117 9.83 -12.80 -8.08
C GLU A 117 8.66 -12.18 -8.86
N GLY A 118 8.93 -11.07 -9.57
CA GLY A 118 7.93 -10.39 -10.39
C GLY A 118 8.05 -8.87 -10.36
N GLU A 119 7.28 -8.17 -11.20
CA GLU A 119 7.27 -6.70 -11.27
C GLU A 119 6.51 -6.03 -10.11
N TYR A 120 6.23 -6.75 -9.04
CA TYR A 120 5.43 -6.29 -7.91
C TYR A 120 6.04 -5.08 -7.17
N SER A 121 7.36 -4.91 -7.21
CA SER A 121 8.02 -3.74 -6.61
C SER A 121 7.56 -2.42 -7.25
N LYS A 122 7.34 -2.41 -8.57
CA LYS A 122 6.77 -1.23 -9.28
C LYS A 122 5.33 -0.99 -8.88
N LEU A 123 4.55 -2.06 -8.73
CA LEU A 123 3.14 -1.99 -8.35
C LEU A 123 2.96 -1.40 -6.95
N TYR A 124 3.67 -1.93 -5.95
CA TYR A 124 3.57 -1.48 -4.56
C TYR A 124 4.27 -0.14 -4.28
N GLY A 125 5.09 0.35 -5.21
CA GLY A 125 5.78 1.63 -5.05
C GLY A 125 4.83 2.79 -4.73
N ARG A 126 3.65 2.86 -5.36
CA ARG A 126 2.66 3.92 -5.08
C ARG A 126 2.07 3.83 -3.67
N GLN A 127 1.87 2.62 -3.15
CA GLN A 127 1.40 2.39 -1.80
C GLN A 127 2.41 2.93 -0.78
N LEU A 128 3.68 2.58 -0.92
CA LEU A 128 4.76 3.04 -0.05
C LEU A 128 4.96 4.55 -0.11
N HIS A 129 4.94 5.14 -1.32
CA HIS A 129 5.01 6.60 -1.48
C HIS A 129 3.82 7.33 -0.86
N SER A 130 2.62 6.72 -0.91
CA SER A 130 1.44 7.26 -0.25
C SER A 130 1.63 7.32 1.26
N TYR A 131 2.17 6.26 1.86
CA TYR A 131 2.46 6.24 3.29
C TYR A 131 3.55 7.25 3.66
N ALA A 132 4.65 7.28 2.91
CA ALA A 132 5.73 8.23 3.16
C ALA A 132 5.24 9.68 3.07
N TYR A 133 4.47 10.01 2.03
CA TYR A 133 3.93 11.35 1.90
C TYR A 133 3.00 11.74 3.07
N ALA A 134 2.11 10.84 3.46
CA ALA A 134 1.17 11.10 4.55
C ALA A 134 1.88 11.25 5.90
N LEU A 135 2.94 10.49 6.15
CA LEU A 135 3.76 10.59 7.36
C LEU A 135 4.58 11.88 7.41
N GLU A 136 5.15 12.32 6.29
CA GLU A 136 5.90 13.57 6.21
C GLU A 136 5.02 14.83 6.13
N ASN A 137 3.79 14.67 5.67
CA ASN A 137 2.83 15.76 5.46
C ASN A 137 1.46 15.38 6.05
N PRO A 138 1.37 15.17 7.37
CA PRO A 138 0.13 14.71 7.98
C PRO A 138 -0.94 15.80 8.03
N SER A 139 -2.21 15.38 8.07
CA SER A 139 -3.29 16.25 8.51
C SER A 139 -3.17 16.55 10.01
N PRO A 140 -3.79 17.63 10.51
CA PRO A 140 -3.77 17.94 11.94
C PRO A 140 -4.23 16.74 12.80
N GLY A 141 -3.44 16.36 13.79
CA GLY A 141 -3.71 15.22 14.67
C GLY A 141 -3.31 13.84 14.12
N SER A 142 -2.84 13.75 12.88
CA SER A 142 -2.26 12.52 12.33
C SER A 142 -0.79 12.37 12.73
N LEU A 143 -0.28 11.13 12.69
CA LEU A 143 1.12 10.82 13.02
C LEU A 143 2.08 11.52 12.05
N HIS A 144 3.07 12.22 12.61
CA HIS A 144 4.14 12.88 11.86
C HIS A 144 5.47 12.18 12.09
N LEU A 145 6.06 11.65 11.04
CA LEU A 145 7.39 11.04 11.04
C LEU A 145 8.16 11.54 9.81
N ALA A 146 9.29 12.20 10.06
CA ALA A 146 10.15 12.73 9.00
C ALA A 146 11.61 12.85 9.49
N PRO A 147 12.60 12.69 8.63
CA PRO A 147 12.48 12.32 7.21
C PRO A 147 12.24 10.83 7.02
N ILE A 148 11.49 10.46 5.97
CA ILE A 148 11.41 9.07 5.53
C ILE A 148 12.59 8.84 4.58
N SER A 149 13.55 8.01 4.97
CA SER A 149 14.76 7.73 4.18
C SER A 149 14.66 6.45 3.35
N MET A 150 13.84 5.49 3.77
CA MET A 150 13.73 4.18 3.13
C MET A 150 12.27 3.77 2.89
N LEU A 151 12.02 3.13 1.74
CA LEU A 151 10.78 2.44 1.42
C LEU A 151 11.11 1.00 1.10
N GLY A 152 10.44 0.03 1.72
CA GLY A 152 10.75 -1.38 1.54
C GLY A 152 9.53 -2.27 1.54
N LEU A 153 9.65 -3.37 0.79
CA LEU A 153 8.75 -4.51 0.84
C LEU A 153 9.50 -5.66 1.50
N LEU A 154 8.95 -6.20 2.56
CA LEU A 154 9.51 -7.38 3.22
C LEU A 154 8.64 -8.60 2.93
N TYR A 155 9.17 -9.50 2.09
CA TYR A 155 8.47 -10.71 1.68
C TYR A 155 8.78 -11.86 2.61
N PHE A 156 7.74 -12.54 3.05
CA PHE A 156 7.80 -13.84 3.71
C PHE A 156 7.36 -14.90 2.70
N HIS A 157 8.34 -15.65 2.19
CA HIS A 157 8.13 -16.66 1.17
C HIS A 157 8.22 -18.05 1.81
N PRO A 158 7.08 -18.74 2.07
CA PRO A 158 7.07 -20.10 2.54
C PRO A 158 7.77 -21.03 1.53
N THR A 159 8.72 -21.83 1.99
CA THR A 159 9.54 -22.69 1.12
C THR A 159 9.39 -24.17 1.43
N SER A 160 9.08 -24.52 2.68
CA SER A 160 8.86 -25.89 3.08
C SER A 160 7.89 -26.03 4.24
N ILE A 161 7.44 -27.25 4.46
CA ILE A 161 6.57 -27.62 5.57
C ILE A 161 7.26 -28.75 6.35
N SER A 162 7.28 -28.62 7.67
CA SER A 162 7.74 -29.68 8.57
C SER A 162 6.69 -29.99 9.60
N GLN A 163 6.36 -31.27 9.77
CA GLN A 163 5.45 -31.74 10.81
C GLN A 163 6.23 -32.12 12.05
N LYS A 164 6.02 -31.43 13.16
CA LYS A 164 6.68 -31.71 14.45
C LYS A 164 6.04 -32.90 15.18
N ASP A 165 4.72 -32.98 15.13
CA ASP A 165 3.92 -34.06 15.71
C ASP A 165 2.56 -34.15 15.01
N LEU A 166 1.66 -35.02 15.45
CA LEU A 166 0.33 -35.20 14.85
C LEU A 166 -0.61 -34.00 14.98
N ARG A 167 -0.23 -32.97 15.74
CA ARG A 167 -1.06 -31.78 16.03
C ARG A 167 -0.39 -30.48 15.65
N SER A 168 0.91 -30.49 15.30
CA SER A 168 1.68 -29.28 15.01
C SER A 168 2.46 -29.37 13.71
N LEU A 169 2.41 -28.28 12.97
CA LEU A 169 3.02 -28.11 11.65
C LEU A 169 3.74 -26.75 11.62
N SER A 170 4.94 -26.72 11.07
CA SER A 170 5.73 -25.51 10.88
C SER A 170 5.91 -25.22 9.41
N PHE A 171 5.94 -23.92 9.06
CA PHE A 171 6.35 -23.44 7.75
C PHE A 171 7.72 -22.80 7.89
N ASP A 172 8.70 -23.25 7.10
CA ASP A 172 9.94 -22.54 6.93
C ASP A 172 9.75 -21.49 5.84
N SER A 173 10.21 -20.28 6.09
CA SER A 173 10.05 -19.16 5.16
C SER A 173 11.37 -18.45 4.94
N LYS A 174 11.65 -18.07 3.70
CA LYS A 174 12.72 -17.13 3.38
C LYS A 174 12.19 -15.71 3.51
N ILE A 175 13.06 -14.82 3.98
CA ILE A 175 12.76 -13.39 4.09
C ILE A 175 13.54 -12.67 2.99
N HIS A 176 12.86 -11.81 2.23
CA HIS A 176 13.48 -11.01 1.17
C HIS A 176 13.10 -9.57 1.36
N LEU A 177 14.10 -8.69 1.39
CA LEU A 177 13.89 -7.25 1.38
C LEU A 177 14.02 -6.74 -0.06
N ILE A 178 13.04 -5.96 -0.49
CA ILE A 178 13.07 -5.23 -1.76
C ILE A 178 12.96 -3.76 -1.44
N GLU A 179 14.06 -3.04 -1.62
CA GLU A 179 14.04 -1.59 -1.49
C GLU A 179 13.34 -0.96 -2.70
N VAL A 180 12.50 0.02 -2.42
CA VAL A 180 11.78 0.80 -3.44
C VAL A 180 12.36 2.20 -3.48
N GLU A 181 12.92 2.56 -4.63
CA GLU A 181 13.51 3.89 -4.84
C GLU A 181 12.47 4.99 -4.56
N ARG A 182 12.88 5.95 -3.76
CA ARG A 182 12.05 7.09 -3.42
C ARG A 182 12.04 8.14 -4.54
N ARG A 183 10.87 8.35 -5.17
CA ARG A 183 10.66 9.26 -6.31
C ARG A 183 9.50 10.22 -6.01
N LYS A 184 9.74 11.17 -5.11
CA LYS A 184 8.71 12.07 -4.57
C LYS A 184 8.03 12.89 -5.67
N GLU A 185 8.80 13.51 -6.57
CA GLU A 185 8.27 14.36 -7.64
C GLU A 185 7.40 13.55 -8.60
N LYS A 186 7.84 12.33 -8.94
CA LYS A 186 7.06 11.42 -9.78
C LYS A 186 5.75 11.01 -9.12
N PHE A 187 5.77 10.82 -7.81
CA PHE A 187 4.56 10.53 -7.03
C PHE A 187 3.59 11.72 -7.01
N LEU A 188 4.09 12.94 -6.82
CA LEU A 188 3.25 14.14 -6.86
C LEU A 188 2.61 14.35 -8.24
N SER A 189 3.37 14.21 -9.32
CA SER A 189 2.84 14.26 -10.69
C SER A 189 1.80 13.15 -10.94
N PHE A 190 1.97 11.97 -10.35
CA PHE A 190 0.97 10.91 -10.41
C PHE A 190 -0.33 11.30 -9.70
N ILE A 191 -0.27 11.94 -8.52
CA ILE A 191 -1.46 12.43 -7.80
C ILE A 191 -2.17 13.54 -8.60
N GLU A 192 -1.43 14.42 -9.25
CA GLU A 192 -1.98 15.45 -10.14
C GLU A 192 -2.73 14.82 -11.33
N ASN A 193 -2.17 13.80 -11.96
CA ASN A 193 -2.86 13.02 -13.01
C ASN A 193 -4.14 12.32 -12.51
N ILE A 194 -4.16 11.90 -11.24
CA ILE A 194 -5.37 11.37 -10.59
C ILE A 194 -6.45 12.46 -10.51
N LEU A 195 -6.10 13.69 -10.12
CA LEU A 195 -7.06 14.78 -10.08
C LEU A 195 -7.59 15.11 -11.47
N SER A 196 -6.73 15.18 -12.50
CA SER A 196 -7.15 15.36 -13.88
C SER A 196 -8.18 14.33 -14.33
N LEU A 197 -7.97 13.04 -13.94
CA LEU A 197 -8.93 11.98 -14.21
C LEU A 197 -10.25 12.21 -13.48
N LEU A 198 -10.20 12.57 -12.20
CA LEU A 198 -11.41 12.73 -11.36
C LEU A 198 -12.22 14.00 -11.72
N GLU A 199 -11.59 15.00 -12.29
CA GLU A 199 -12.26 16.22 -12.78
C GLU A 199 -12.94 16.04 -14.14
N SER A 200 -12.64 14.95 -14.86
CA SER A 200 -13.35 14.63 -16.09
C SER A 200 -14.87 14.56 -15.82
N PRO A 201 -15.71 15.16 -16.70
CA PRO A 201 -17.16 15.12 -16.54
C PRO A 201 -17.72 13.70 -16.60
N GLU A 202 -17.04 12.83 -17.37
CA GLU A 202 -17.46 11.46 -17.61
C GLU A 202 -16.40 10.44 -17.17
N PRO A 203 -16.82 9.25 -16.70
CA PRO A 203 -15.87 8.19 -16.36
C PRO A 203 -15.14 7.71 -17.62
N PRO A 204 -13.83 7.41 -17.56
CA PRO A 204 -13.07 6.92 -18.70
C PRO A 204 -13.60 5.56 -19.19
N ALA A 205 -13.15 5.14 -20.38
CA ALA A 205 -13.38 3.78 -20.84
C ALA A 205 -12.86 2.75 -19.82
N HIS A 206 -13.54 1.62 -19.71
CA HIS A 206 -13.07 0.53 -18.84
C HIS A 206 -11.84 -0.16 -19.44
N SER A 207 -11.00 -0.74 -18.56
CA SER A 207 -9.92 -1.62 -19.00
C SER A 207 -10.49 -2.84 -19.73
N PRO A 208 -9.90 -3.28 -20.86
CA PRO A 208 -10.32 -4.49 -21.57
C PRO A 208 -10.39 -5.73 -20.68
N ASP A 209 -9.47 -5.83 -19.72
CA ASP A 209 -9.35 -6.97 -18.82
C ASP A 209 -10.18 -6.83 -17.53
N CYS A 210 -10.99 -5.78 -17.41
CA CYS A 210 -11.80 -5.56 -16.22
C CYS A 210 -13.04 -6.45 -16.21
N GLN A 211 -12.93 -7.60 -15.57
CA GLN A 211 -14.01 -8.59 -15.45
C GLN A 211 -15.31 -8.01 -14.88
N TRP A 212 -15.21 -7.05 -13.95
CA TRP A 212 -16.39 -6.41 -13.37
C TRP A 212 -17.14 -5.54 -14.38
N CYS A 213 -16.43 -4.71 -15.14
CA CYS A 213 -17.06 -3.91 -16.18
C CYS A 213 -17.66 -4.77 -17.30
N ASP A 214 -16.98 -5.85 -17.66
CA ASP A 214 -17.48 -6.81 -18.65
C ASP A 214 -18.74 -7.53 -18.17
N TYR A 215 -18.75 -7.99 -16.91
CA TYR A 215 -19.96 -8.55 -16.30
C TYR A 215 -21.15 -7.59 -16.36
N LEU A 216 -20.96 -6.33 -15.94
CA LEU A 216 -22.02 -5.32 -15.95
C LEU A 216 -22.54 -5.01 -17.37
N LYS A 217 -21.64 -5.03 -18.37
CA LYS A 217 -22.02 -4.83 -19.76
C LYS A 217 -22.92 -5.97 -20.27
N ARG A 218 -22.54 -7.22 -19.99
CA ARG A 218 -23.32 -8.41 -20.36
C ARG A 218 -24.69 -8.42 -19.67
N PHE A 219 -24.72 -8.09 -18.38
CA PHE A 219 -25.98 -8.04 -17.62
C PHE A 219 -26.98 -7.02 -18.16
N LYS A 220 -26.52 -5.89 -18.72
CA LYS A 220 -27.41 -4.90 -19.32
C LYS A 220 -27.94 -5.29 -20.70
N GLN A 221 -27.41 -6.34 -21.31
CA GLN A 221 -27.84 -6.84 -22.62
C GLN A 221 -28.86 -8.00 -22.52
N THR A 222 -29.08 -8.52 -21.31
CA THR A 222 -30.14 -9.51 -20.97
C THR A 222 -31.37 -8.79 -20.43
#